data_b882745293d5e02e4dce45ebccbe14ec
#
_entry.id   b882745293d5e02e4dce45ebccbe14ec
#
_cell.length_a   1.000
_cell.length_b   1.000
_cell.length_c   1.000
_cell.angle_alpha   90.00
_cell.angle_beta   90.00
_cell.angle_gamma   90.00
#
_symmetry.space_group_name_H-M   'P 1'
#
loop_
_entity.id
_entity.type
_entity.pdbx_description
1 polymer ?
#
loop_
_entity_poly.entity_id
_entity_poly.type
_entity_poly.pdbx_seq_one_letter_code
_entity_poly.pdbx_strand_id
1 'polypeptide(L)'
;MRFSEKSDRLQPHEHKTKGILLKEDLAEGVTGSGIGEIQFPSKAYAERWLKQVYNLTEYWGGFPQGELDEKEMWRDTPWAIGPFTKHPGNPVLAPSAGAWDTGRMDGGVHNGAIIVRDNLFYYVYRGERPLDVIMKSDFDYICDIGVATCADGVHFTKDTAHSPFFRKGADHRYSYEDVNLVEYQGVYYLFCNQWDWEHQADQTVNGTFLATSTDLLHWKKHGIVFPGATRTHRNGVVLHDPQNKAVKVDGKFIMYINDGLIAYSDDLIHWESHDVRERWPGGEGCLALAHYSKDRPEDIILFTGGNHTGHFYAIGEVLFSATDPEKPRAWLPRPVLHAEEKSPWEIGLGADPPHKPISTFRDCIFFNALTLYRGKWWLYYGGSEYYTCLATAAARV
;
A
#
# COMPACT_ATOMS: atom_id res chain seq x y z
N MET A 1 -23.61 7.48 -2.15
CA MET A 1 -23.60 7.97 -0.75
C MET A 1 -23.01 9.37 -0.78
N ARG A 2 -23.71 10.37 -0.29
CA ARG A 2 -23.13 11.68 -0.10
C ARG A 2 -22.08 11.52 0.98
N PHE A 3 -20.82 11.72 0.65
CA PHE A 3 -19.83 12.08 1.67
C PHE A 3 -20.37 13.36 2.31
N SER A 4 -20.74 13.30 3.59
CA SER A 4 -21.16 14.49 4.29
C SER A 4 -19.98 15.47 4.24
N GLU A 5 -20.22 16.68 3.86
CA GLU A 5 -19.29 17.83 3.89
C GLU A 5 -18.81 18.18 5.31
N LYS A 6 -18.51 17.20 6.11
CA LYS A 6 -17.88 17.35 7.41
C LYS A 6 -16.77 16.32 7.60
N SER A 7 -15.85 16.22 6.64
CA SER A 7 -14.49 16.12 7.08
C SER A 7 -14.11 17.50 7.60
N ASP A 8 -14.48 17.81 8.83
CA ASP A 8 -13.73 18.81 9.57
C ASP A 8 -12.28 18.37 9.45
N ARG A 9 -11.56 19.01 8.52
CA ARG A 9 -10.11 18.87 8.36
C ARG A 9 -9.54 19.40 9.67
N LEU A 10 -9.47 18.54 10.66
CA LEU A 10 -8.89 18.86 11.96
C LEU A 10 -7.46 19.32 11.70
N GLN A 11 -7.11 20.46 12.25
CA GLN A 11 -5.76 21.01 12.10
C GLN A 11 -4.75 20.03 12.72
N PRO A 12 -3.57 19.83 12.15
CA PRO A 12 -2.58 18.85 12.62
C PRO A 12 -2.27 18.92 14.13
N HIS A 13 -2.44 20.09 14.74
CA HIS A 13 -2.21 20.29 16.17
C HIS A 13 -3.30 19.70 17.08
N GLU A 14 -4.52 19.55 16.61
CA GLU A 14 -5.60 18.97 17.42
C GLU A 14 -5.49 17.44 17.48
N HIS A 15 -4.87 16.82 16.47
CA HIS A 15 -4.64 15.38 16.45
C HIS A 15 -3.53 14.93 17.41
N LYS A 16 -2.49 15.74 17.62
CA LYS A 16 -1.41 15.42 18.57
C LYS A 16 -1.88 15.30 20.01
N THR A 17 -3.02 15.91 20.37
CA THR A 17 -3.56 15.91 21.72
C THR A 17 -4.73 14.96 21.94
N LYS A 18 -5.35 14.46 20.88
CA LYS A 18 -6.48 13.53 20.94
C LYS A 18 -6.11 12.15 20.41
N GLY A 19 -4.84 11.82 20.50
CA GLY A 19 -4.35 10.59 19.97
C GLY A 19 -5.21 9.41 20.30
N ILE A 20 -6.00 8.97 19.40
CA ILE A 20 -6.82 7.79 19.45
C ILE A 20 -8.21 8.17 19.00
N LEU A 21 -8.71 7.40 18.09
CA LEU A 21 -10.13 7.17 17.98
C LEU A 21 -10.71 7.14 19.39
N LEU A 22 -11.42 8.17 19.77
CA LEU A 22 -11.97 8.30 21.09
C LEU A 22 -12.80 7.06 21.38
N LYS A 23 -12.82 6.60 22.63
CA LYS A 23 -13.70 5.49 23.03
C LYS A 23 -15.16 5.71 22.59
N GLU A 24 -15.56 6.94 22.45
CA GLU A 24 -16.85 7.39 21.96
C GLU A 24 -17.07 7.09 20.48
N ASP A 25 -16.03 7.22 19.65
CA ASP A 25 -16.09 6.90 18.22
C ASP A 25 -16.17 5.39 17.99
N LEU A 26 -15.63 4.58 18.88
CA LEU A 26 -15.76 3.13 18.85
C LEU A 26 -17.16 2.62 19.25
N ALA A 27 -18.04 3.51 19.75
CA ALA A 27 -19.37 3.14 20.21
C ALA A 27 -20.36 2.88 19.07
N GLU A 28 -20.11 3.41 17.87
CA GLU A 28 -21.07 3.43 16.75
C GLU A 28 -20.60 2.71 15.48
N GLY A 29 -19.65 1.81 15.57
CA GLY A 29 -19.21 1.02 14.39
C GLY A 29 -18.16 1.70 13.53
N VAL A 30 -17.14 2.27 14.13
CA VAL A 30 -16.15 3.15 13.53
C VAL A 30 -14.87 2.44 13.08
N THR A 31 -14.41 2.79 12.18
CA THR A 31 -13.40 3.21 11.26
C THR A 31 -11.99 3.27 11.79
N GLY A 32 -11.13 2.51 11.21
CA GLY A 32 -9.75 2.46 11.62
C GLY A 32 -8.72 2.97 10.63
N SER A 33 -9.01 3.03 9.36
CA SER A 33 -8.02 3.48 8.39
C SER A 33 -8.54 4.67 7.63
N GLY A 34 -7.97 5.78 7.55
CA GLY A 34 -8.48 6.97 6.87
C GLY A 34 -8.79 6.83 5.38
N ILE A 35 -8.80 5.61 4.87
CA ILE A 35 -9.23 5.26 3.52
C ILE A 35 -10.44 4.34 3.63
N GLY A 36 -11.57 4.91 4.02
CA GLY A 36 -12.81 4.16 4.19
C GLY A 36 -13.02 3.63 5.60
N GLU A 37 -14.25 3.44 5.90
CA GLU A 37 -14.70 3.04 7.20
C GLU A 37 -14.58 1.54 7.37
N ILE A 38 -13.71 1.09 8.25
CA ILE A 38 -13.74 -0.29 8.73
C ILE A 38 -14.90 -0.39 9.72
N GLN A 39 -15.96 -1.08 9.35
CA GLN A 39 -17.04 -1.38 10.27
C GLN A 39 -16.71 -2.63 11.05
N PHE A 40 -16.52 -2.48 12.34
CA PHE A 40 -16.33 -3.62 13.24
C PHE A 40 -17.66 -4.24 13.65
N PRO A 41 -17.72 -5.57 13.86
CA PRO A 41 -18.94 -6.25 14.30
C PRO A 41 -19.46 -5.80 15.65
N SER A 42 -18.58 -5.25 16.51
CA SER A 42 -18.96 -4.66 17.79
C SER A 42 -17.87 -3.75 18.34
N LYS A 43 -18.25 -2.87 19.27
CA LYS A 43 -17.32 -2.02 20.02
C LYS A 43 -16.25 -2.84 20.75
N ALA A 44 -16.64 -3.91 21.44
CA ALA A 44 -15.69 -4.77 22.17
C ALA A 44 -14.69 -5.45 21.23
N TYR A 45 -15.12 -5.73 20.01
CA TYR A 45 -14.25 -6.27 18.98
C TYR A 45 -13.27 -5.21 18.47
N ALA A 46 -13.74 -4.00 18.19
CA ALA A 46 -12.91 -2.88 17.78
C ALA A 46 -11.86 -2.54 18.87
N GLU A 47 -12.26 -2.45 20.12
CA GLU A 47 -11.35 -2.18 21.25
C GLU A 47 -10.28 -3.27 21.41
N ARG A 48 -10.65 -4.53 21.23
CA ARG A 48 -9.72 -5.64 21.29
C ARG A 48 -8.76 -5.62 20.11
N TRP A 49 -9.26 -5.36 18.91
CA TRP A 49 -8.46 -5.21 17.71
C TRP A 49 -7.47 -4.06 17.83
N LEU A 50 -7.97 -2.89 18.26
CA LEU A 50 -7.17 -1.73 18.50
C LEU A 50 -6.02 -2.02 19.49
N LYS A 51 -6.30 -2.74 20.57
CA LYS A 51 -5.26 -3.14 21.53
C LYS A 51 -4.28 -4.16 20.98
N GLN A 52 -4.75 -5.11 20.20
CA GLN A 52 -3.93 -6.22 19.71
C GLN A 52 -3.08 -5.81 18.50
N VAL A 53 -3.65 -5.06 17.55
CA VAL A 53 -2.98 -4.74 16.30
C VAL A 53 -1.97 -3.62 16.49
N TYR A 54 -2.27 -2.67 17.36
CA TYR A 54 -1.48 -1.45 17.38
C TYR A 54 -1.02 -1.02 18.75
N ASN A 55 -1.41 -1.74 19.80
CA ASN A 55 -1.28 -1.23 21.17
C ASN A 55 -1.79 0.23 21.25
N LEU A 56 -2.94 0.45 20.67
CA LEU A 56 -3.35 1.71 20.05
C LEU A 56 -3.60 2.83 21.02
N THR A 57 -3.78 2.52 22.27
CA THR A 57 -3.85 3.56 23.26
C THR A 57 -2.59 4.44 23.29
N GLU A 58 -1.50 3.95 22.76
CA GLU A 58 -0.20 4.64 22.79
C GLU A 58 0.33 4.98 21.40
N TYR A 59 -0.14 4.25 20.36
CA TYR A 59 0.45 4.27 19.05
C TYR A 59 -0.13 5.31 18.11
N TRP A 60 -1.41 5.64 18.28
CA TRP A 60 -2.10 6.50 17.35
C TRP A 60 -2.17 7.98 17.76
N GLY A 61 -1.77 8.30 18.95
CA GLY A 61 -1.58 9.66 19.41
C GLY A 61 -0.22 10.27 19.15
N GLY A 62 0.54 9.67 18.31
CA GLY A 62 1.96 9.87 18.13
C GLY A 62 2.67 8.55 18.49
N PHE A 63 3.89 8.37 18.05
CA PHE A 63 4.67 7.22 18.47
C PHE A 63 4.70 7.15 20.00
N PRO A 64 4.66 5.95 20.60
CA PRO A 64 4.76 5.84 22.04
C PRO A 64 5.91 6.71 22.52
N GLN A 65 5.60 7.74 23.27
CA GLN A 65 6.58 8.68 23.87
C GLN A 65 7.31 8.03 25.05
N GLY A 66 7.23 6.74 25.20
CA GLY A 66 7.85 5.95 26.23
C GLY A 66 8.66 4.83 25.62
N GLU A 67 9.91 4.88 25.82
CA GLU A 67 10.89 3.88 26.24
C GLU A 67 10.87 2.48 25.62
N LEU A 68 10.25 2.20 24.45
CA LEU A 68 10.67 1.04 23.67
C LEU A 68 12.00 1.42 23.01
N ASP A 69 13.11 0.97 23.60
CA ASP A 69 14.40 1.04 22.94
C ASP A 69 14.27 0.31 21.59
N GLU A 70 14.51 1.04 20.52
CA GLU A 70 14.45 0.50 19.16
C GLU A 70 15.34 -0.75 19.01
N LYS A 71 16.48 -0.77 19.72
CA LYS A 71 17.37 -1.94 19.75
C LYS A 71 16.71 -3.13 20.43
N GLU A 72 15.95 -2.91 21.49
CA GLU A 72 15.21 -3.98 22.16
C GLU A 72 14.10 -4.53 21.27
N MET A 73 13.37 -3.66 20.60
CA MET A 73 12.38 -4.10 19.61
C MET A 73 12.97 -5.03 18.56
N TRP A 74 14.10 -4.62 17.94
CA TRP A 74 14.74 -5.44 16.90
C TRP A 74 15.33 -6.74 17.43
N ARG A 75 15.75 -6.77 18.69
CA ARG A 75 16.19 -8.00 19.37
C ARG A 75 15.01 -8.94 19.62
N ASP A 76 13.89 -8.41 20.06
CA ASP A 76 12.74 -9.17 20.53
C ASP A 76 11.77 -9.55 19.39
N THR A 77 11.95 -8.97 18.21
CA THR A 77 11.21 -9.29 16.98
C THR A 77 12.12 -9.81 15.86
N PRO A 78 12.78 -10.95 16.03
CA PRO A 78 13.77 -11.46 15.06
C PRO A 78 13.13 -11.87 13.72
N TRP A 79 11.81 -11.92 13.65
CA TRP A 79 11.03 -12.19 12.43
C TRP A 79 10.89 -10.94 11.55
N ALA A 80 10.95 -9.74 12.11
CA ALA A 80 10.72 -8.50 11.38
C ALA A 80 11.86 -8.17 10.41
N ILE A 81 11.54 -7.53 9.31
CA ILE A 81 12.48 -7.11 8.28
C ILE A 81 12.89 -5.64 8.52
N GLY A 82 14.15 -5.42 8.78
CA GLY A 82 14.71 -4.09 9.08
C GLY A 82 15.91 -4.19 10.02
N PRO A 83 16.37 -3.07 10.61
CA PRO A 83 15.89 -1.70 10.40
C PRO A 83 16.21 -1.16 9.00
N PHE A 84 15.33 -0.32 8.46
CA PHE A 84 15.56 0.33 7.18
C PHE A 84 16.25 1.68 7.34
N THR A 85 17.12 1.99 6.39
CA THR A 85 17.76 3.31 6.26
C THR A 85 17.27 3.99 5.00
N LYS A 86 16.70 5.17 5.13
CA LYS A 86 16.24 5.99 4.00
C LYS A 86 17.40 6.41 3.10
N HIS A 87 17.18 6.34 1.79
CA HIS A 87 18.20 6.72 0.82
C HIS A 87 18.41 8.24 0.84
N PRO A 88 19.67 8.72 0.90
CA PRO A 88 19.95 10.16 0.98
C PRO A 88 19.58 10.95 -0.27
N GLY A 89 19.46 10.27 -1.41
CA GLY A 89 19.03 10.84 -2.69
C GLY A 89 17.53 10.77 -2.96
N ASN A 90 16.70 10.55 -1.93
CA ASN A 90 15.25 10.62 -2.10
C ASN A 90 14.78 12.03 -2.51
N PRO A 91 13.66 12.12 -3.26
CA PRO A 91 12.89 11.03 -3.86
C PRO A 91 13.57 10.43 -5.09
N VAL A 92 13.30 9.13 -5.37
CA VAL A 92 13.88 8.41 -6.52
C VAL A 92 13.00 8.45 -7.77
N LEU A 93 11.74 8.83 -7.64
CA LEU A 93 10.83 9.08 -8.76
C LEU A 93 9.88 10.25 -8.43
N ALA A 94 9.68 11.13 -9.40
CA ALA A 94 8.86 12.33 -9.29
C ALA A 94 7.90 12.46 -10.48
N PRO A 95 6.80 13.23 -10.36
CA PRO A 95 5.92 13.56 -11.48
C PRO A 95 6.67 14.21 -12.64
N SER A 96 6.16 14.02 -13.88
CA SER A 96 6.74 14.59 -15.10
C SER A 96 5.86 15.74 -15.61
N ALA A 97 6.39 16.95 -15.64
CA ALA A 97 5.65 18.12 -16.10
C ALA A 97 5.07 17.89 -17.52
N GLY A 98 3.77 18.13 -17.66
CA GLY A 98 3.07 18.03 -18.95
C GLY A 98 2.81 16.60 -19.45
N ALA A 99 3.14 15.57 -18.67
CA ALA A 99 2.88 14.18 -18.99
C ALA A 99 1.57 13.65 -18.35
N TRP A 100 1.24 12.39 -18.64
CA TRP A 100 0.08 11.72 -18.06
C TRP A 100 0.19 11.51 -16.53
N ASP A 101 1.40 11.58 -15.99
CA ASP A 101 1.76 11.49 -14.59
C ASP A 101 2.31 12.83 -14.06
N THR A 102 1.72 13.92 -14.50
CA THR A 102 2.20 15.28 -14.17
C THR A 102 2.06 15.65 -12.69
N GLY A 103 1.29 14.87 -11.95
CA GLY A 103 0.96 15.15 -10.56
C GLY A 103 -0.10 16.26 -10.43
N ARG A 104 -0.67 16.34 -9.24
CA ARG A 104 -1.62 17.35 -8.80
C ARG A 104 -1.39 17.64 -7.32
N MET A 105 -2.09 18.61 -6.73
CA MET A 105 -2.12 18.72 -5.28
C MET A 105 -2.67 17.39 -4.70
N ASP A 106 -1.98 16.80 -3.73
CA ASP A 106 -2.33 15.55 -3.08
C ASP A 106 -2.23 14.28 -3.97
N GLY A 107 -1.48 14.32 -5.06
CA GLY A 107 -1.29 13.13 -5.91
C GLY A 107 -0.17 13.26 -6.92
N GLY A 108 0.64 12.21 -7.05
CA GLY A 108 1.83 12.21 -7.89
C GLY A 108 2.18 10.86 -8.51
N VAL A 109 3.37 10.37 -8.23
CA VAL A 109 3.89 9.06 -8.70
C VAL A 109 4.29 8.21 -7.50
N HIS A 110 3.45 7.25 -7.16
CA HIS A 110 3.60 6.43 -5.96
C HIS A 110 2.84 5.10 -6.08
N ASN A 111 2.65 4.37 -4.98
CA ASN A 111 1.85 3.14 -4.85
C ASN A 111 2.12 2.13 -5.98
N GLY A 112 3.40 1.85 -6.20
CA GLY A 112 3.87 0.95 -7.24
C GLY A 112 4.35 -0.39 -6.70
N ALA A 113 4.81 -1.22 -7.62
CA ALA A 113 5.43 -2.50 -7.36
C ALA A 113 6.76 -2.64 -8.09
N ILE A 114 7.63 -3.54 -7.63
CA ILE A 114 8.97 -3.74 -8.18
C ILE A 114 9.17 -5.17 -8.65
N ILE A 115 9.79 -5.34 -9.82
CA ILE A 115 10.36 -6.61 -10.29
C ILE A 115 11.80 -6.37 -10.68
N VAL A 116 12.69 -7.26 -10.27
CA VAL A 116 14.07 -7.28 -10.79
C VAL A 116 14.22 -8.43 -11.79
N ARG A 117 14.49 -8.06 -13.03
CA ARG A 117 14.67 -9.01 -14.12
C ARG A 117 15.97 -8.65 -14.88
N ASP A 118 16.80 -9.63 -15.13
CA ASP A 118 18.07 -9.46 -15.89
C ASP A 118 18.96 -8.32 -15.34
N ASN A 119 19.01 -8.17 -13.99
CA ASN A 119 19.69 -7.11 -13.26
C ASN A 119 19.14 -5.70 -13.55
N LEU A 120 17.96 -5.58 -14.11
CA LEU A 120 17.23 -4.32 -14.29
C LEU A 120 16.02 -4.28 -13.37
N PHE A 121 15.85 -3.17 -12.67
CA PHE A 121 14.67 -2.89 -11.84
C PHE A 121 13.57 -2.34 -12.74
N TYR A 122 12.39 -2.94 -12.69
CA TYR A 122 11.16 -2.47 -13.29
C TYR A 122 10.23 -2.01 -12.18
N TYR A 123 10.06 -0.73 -12.04
CA TYR A 123 9.12 -0.13 -11.09
C TYR A 123 7.84 0.23 -11.83
N VAL A 124 6.78 -0.54 -11.57
CA VAL A 124 5.44 -0.32 -12.12
C VAL A 124 4.68 0.55 -11.13
N TYR A 125 4.29 1.75 -11.53
CA TYR A 125 3.82 2.79 -10.62
C TYR A 125 2.48 3.39 -11.04
N ARG A 126 1.74 3.86 -10.05
CA ARG A 126 0.59 4.74 -10.20
C ARG A 126 1.08 6.14 -10.53
N GLY A 127 0.54 6.73 -11.59
CA GLY A 127 0.73 8.13 -11.93
C GLY A 127 -0.60 8.86 -11.92
N GLU A 128 -0.61 10.09 -11.42
CA GLU A 128 -1.81 10.91 -11.31
C GLU A 128 -1.71 12.19 -12.12
N ARG A 129 -2.86 12.67 -12.58
CA ARG A 129 -3.02 13.99 -13.19
C ARG A 129 -4.41 14.55 -12.92
N PRO A 130 -4.59 15.87 -13.00
CA PRO A 130 -5.91 16.48 -13.01
C PRO A 130 -6.75 15.96 -14.19
N LEU A 131 -8.06 15.89 -14.00
CA LEU A 131 -9.00 15.72 -15.11
C LEU A 131 -9.09 17.01 -15.94
N ASP A 132 -9.08 16.82 -17.26
CA ASP A 132 -9.29 17.94 -18.21
C ASP A 132 -10.78 18.28 -18.37
N VAL A 133 -11.67 17.45 -17.82
CA VAL A 133 -13.13 17.56 -17.92
C VAL A 133 -13.70 17.55 -16.51
N ILE A 134 -14.62 18.49 -16.24
CA ILE A 134 -15.37 18.50 -14.98
C ILE A 134 -16.30 17.29 -14.99
N MET A 135 -15.94 16.27 -14.23
CA MET A 135 -16.81 15.14 -13.95
C MET A 135 -17.83 15.54 -12.88
N LYS A 136 -19.02 14.93 -12.92
CA LYS A 136 -20.04 15.12 -11.86
C LYS A 136 -19.69 14.41 -10.55
N SER A 137 -18.43 14.05 -10.34
CA SER A 137 -17.93 13.39 -9.15
C SER A 137 -17.07 14.36 -8.35
N ASP A 138 -16.95 14.11 -7.06
CA ASP A 138 -16.06 14.86 -6.16
C ASP A 138 -14.57 14.60 -6.45
N PHE A 139 -14.27 13.78 -7.47
CA PHE A 139 -12.92 13.43 -7.90
C PHE A 139 -12.56 14.20 -9.17
N ASP A 140 -11.55 15.04 -9.05
CA ASP A 140 -11.03 15.90 -10.10
C ASP A 140 -9.72 15.37 -10.72
N TYR A 141 -9.45 14.09 -10.54
CA TYR A 141 -8.21 13.46 -10.99
C TYR A 141 -8.43 12.09 -11.62
N ILE A 142 -7.38 11.62 -12.25
CA ILE A 142 -7.35 10.30 -12.84
C ILE A 142 -5.97 9.67 -12.66
N CYS A 143 -6.00 8.36 -12.38
CA CYS A 143 -4.80 7.56 -12.25
C CYS A 143 -4.68 6.56 -13.40
N ASP A 144 -3.47 6.27 -13.77
CA ASP A 144 -3.12 5.15 -14.63
C ASP A 144 -1.79 4.55 -14.18
N ILE A 145 -1.43 3.43 -14.78
CA ILE A 145 -0.25 2.67 -14.43
C ILE A 145 0.79 2.81 -15.54
N GLY A 146 2.03 3.02 -15.16
CA GLY A 146 3.15 3.05 -16.07
C GLY A 146 4.37 2.33 -15.50
N VAL A 147 5.48 2.37 -16.24
CA VAL A 147 6.71 1.72 -15.82
C VAL A 147 7.91 2.66 -15.95
N ALA A 148 8.81 2.54 -14.99
CA ALA A 148 10.14 3.14 -15.03
C ALA A 148 11.18 2.06 -14.76
N THR A 149 12.36 2.18 -15.35
CA THR A 149 13.44 1.20 -15.22
C THR A 149 14.75 1.83 -14.78
N CYS A 150 15.56 1.07 -14.07
CA CYS A 150 16.93 1.45 -13.76
C CYS A 150 17.81 0.22 -13.47
N ALA A 151 19.13 0.40 -13.58
CA ALA A 151 20.09 -0.67 -13.29
C ALA A 151 20.58 -0.68 -11.84
N ASP A 152 20.45 0.43 -11.13
CA ASP A 152 21.03 0.65 -9.80
C ASP A 152 20.01 0.70 -8.65
N GLY A 153 18.72 0.65 -8.97
CA GLY A 153 17.63 0.73 -8.00
C GLY A 153 17.32 2.15 -7.52
N VAL A 154 17.97 3.17 -8.08
CA VAL A 154 17.86 4.57 -7.62
C VAL A 154 17.45 5.52 -8.74
N HIS A 155 18.16 5.47 -9.89
CA HIS A 155 18.00 6.44 -10.97
C HIS A 155 17.06 5.90 -12.04
N PHE A 156 15.76 6.00 -11.79
CA PHE A 156 14.72 5.50 -12.68
C PHE A 156 14.53 6.38 -13.92
N THR A 157 14.39 5.74 -15.07
CA THR A 157 13.97 6.36 -16.34
C THR A 157 12.57 5.86 -16.67
N LYS A 158 11.61 6.77 -16.82
CA LYS A 158 10.23 6.43 -17.19
C LYS A 158 10.16 5.99 -18.66
N ASP A 159 9.47 4.88 -18.91
CA ASP A 159 9.20 4.41 -20.25
C ASP A 159 7.95 5.11 -20.82
N THR A 160 8.18 6.19 -21.54
CA THR A 160 7.11 6.99 -22.15
C THR A 160 6.50 6.36 -23.39
N ALA A 161 7.16 5.35 -23.99
CA ALA A 161 6.66 4.66 -25.16
C ALA A 161 5.56 3.64 -24.81
N HIS A 162 5.65 3.02 -23.63
CA HIS A 162 4.71 2.00 -23.16
C HIS A 162 3.78 2.50 -22.05
N SER A 163 4.05 3.67 -21.44
CA SER A 163 3.20 4.27 -20.40
C SER A 163 2.31 5.39 -20.94
N PRO A 164 1.07 5.51 -20.50
CA PRO A 164 0.36 4.66 -19.54
C PRO A 164 -0.14 3.34 -20.17
N PHE A 165 -0.35 2.31 -19.33
CA PHE A 165 -0.69 0.96 -19.81
C PHE A 165 -2.14 0.82 -20.26
N PHE A 166 -3.08 1.37 -19.52
CA PHE A 166 -4.48 0.99 -19.64
C PHE A 166 -5.33 2.04 -20.34
N ARG A 167 -4.86 3.27 -20.43
CA ARG A 167 -5.58 4.36 -21.07
C ARG A 167 -4.97 4.71 -22.40
N LYS A 168 -5.74 4.44 -23.46
CA LYS A 168 -5.42 4.91 -24.80
C LYS A 168 -6.50 5.91 -25.23
N GLY A 169 -6.09 7.15 -25.49
CA GLY A 169 -7.00 8.20 -25.97
C GLY A 169 -7.84 8.86 -24.85
N ALA A 170 -9.09 9.18 -25.17
CA ALA A 170 -9.97 9.97 -24.33
C ALA A 170 -10.79 9.15 -23.33
N ASP A 171 -10.44 7.89 -23.06
CA ASP A 171 -11.11 7.12 -22.03
C ASP A 171 -10.75 7.64 -20.66
N HIS A 172 -11.62 8.47 -20.09
CA HIS A 172 -11.48 9.07 -18.77
C HIS A 172 -12.36 8.40 -17.72
N ARG A 173 -13.05 7.32 -18.10
CA ARG A 173 -14.03 6.68 -17.25
C ARG A 173 -13.38 5.91 -16.10
N TYR A 174 -12.29 5.19 -16.38
CA TYR A 174 -11.64 4.34 -15.40
C TYR A 174 -10.36 4.96 -14.86
N SER A 175 -10.18 4.87 -13.55
CA SER A 175 -8.94 5.15 -12.83
C SER A 175 -8.34 3.84 -12.34
N TYR A 176 -7.02 3.71 -12.41
CA TYR A 176 -6.27 2.52 -11.97
C TYR A 176 -5.26 2.92 -10.89
N GLU A 177 -5.35 2.27 -9.73
CA GLU A 177 -4.63 2.68 -8.52
C GLU A 177 -3.97 1.50 -7.81
N ASP A 178 -2.94 1.76 -7.01
CA ASP A 178 -2.39 0.86 -6.00
C ASP A 178 -1.96 -0.51 -6.56
N VAL A 179 -0.79 -0.55 -7.17
CA VAL A 179 -0.28 -1.72 -7.88
C VAL A 179 0.30 -2.76 -6.92
N ASN A 180 -0.14 -4.01 -7.08
CA ASN A 180 0.56 -5.20 -6.62
C ASN A 180 0.98 -6.05 -7.82
N LEU A 181 2.19 -6.58 -7.80
CA LEU A 181 2.77 -7.27 -8.95
C LEU A 181 3.56 -8.49 -8.51
N VAL A 182 3.23 -9.64 -9.08
CA VAL A 182 3.94 -10.89 -8.84
C VAL A 182 4.27 -11.59 -10.16
N GLU A 183 5.32 -12.40 -10.14
CA GLU A 183 5.68 -13.28 -11.25
C GLU A 183 5.32 -14.73 -10.92
N TYR A 184 4.80 -15.48 -11.88
CA TYR A 184 4.65 -16.92 -11.78
C TYR A 184 4.86 -17.60 -13.15
N GLN A 185 5.83 -18.49 -13.23
CA GLN A 185 6.15 -19.27 -14.44
C GLN A 185 6.36 -18.42 -15.71
N GLY A 186 7.05 -17.28 -15.57
CA GLY A 186 7.35 -16.38 -16.67
C GLY A 186 6.21 -15.44 -17.06
N VAL A 187 5.11 -15.44 -16.34
CA VAL A 187 3.98 -14.50 -16.50
C VAL A 187 3.94 -13.55 -15.31
N TYR A 188 3.79 -12.27 -15.57
CA TYR A 188 3.58 -11.23 -14.58
C TYR A 188 2.10 -10.99 -14.39
N TYR A 189 1.64 -10.94 -13.15
CA TYR A 189 0.25 -10.71 -12.74
C TYR A 189 0.20 -9.38 -12.01
N LEU A 190 -0.44 -8.41 -12.62
CA LEU A 190 -0.65 -7.08 -12.06
C LEU A 190 -2.06 -7.00 -11.50
N PHE A 191 -2.14 -6.75 -10.20
CA PHE A 191 -3.38 -6.44 -9.51
C PHE A 191 -3.36 -4.96 -9.14
N CYS A 192 -4.47 -4.27 -9.37
CA CYS A 192 -4.62 -2.87 -8.96
C CYS A 192 -6.09 -2.59 -8.67
N ASN A 193 -6.41 -1.43 -8.12
CA ASN A 193 -7.80 -1.02 -7.97
C ASN A 193 -8.27 -0.37 -9.26
N GLN A 194 -9.40 -0.80 -9.82
CA GLN A 194 -10.09 -0.08 -10.88
C GLN A 194 -11.28 0.66 -10.29
N TRP A 195 -11.45 1.91 -10.68
CA TRP A 195 -12.59 2.73 -10.32
C TRP A 195 -13.26 3.30 -11.55
N ASP A 196 -14.59 3.15 -11.59
CA ASP A 196 -15.48 3.88 -12.48
C ASP A 196 -16.12 5.02 -11.68
N TRP A 197 -15.64 6.23 -11.85
CA TRP A 197 -16.11 7.38 -11.09
C TRP A 197 -17.57 7.74 -11.34
N GLU A 198 -18.15 7.33 -12.48
CA GLU A 198 -19.56 7.54 -12.77
C GLU A 198 -20.45 6.50 -12.09
N HIS A 199 -19.93 5.30 -11.82
CA HIS A 199 -20.68 4.17 -11.28
C HIS A 199 -20.01 3.57 -10.04
N GLN A 200 -19.67 4.41 -9.08
CA GLN A 200 -18.88 4.04 -7.88
C GLN A 200 -19.48 2.87 -7.06
N ALA A 201 -20.79 2.72 -7.04
CA ALA A 201 -21.45 1.63 -6.32
C ALA A 201 -21.49 0.30 -7.09
N ASP A 202 -21.14 0.29 -8.38
CA ASP A 202 -21.19 -0.90 -9.22
C ASP A 202 -19.94 -1.77 -9.03
N GLN A 203 -20.08 -2.85 -8.27
CA GLN A 203 -18.98 -3.79 -8.00
C GLN A 203 -18.64 -4.70 -9.18
N THR A 204 -19.35 -4.58 -10.31
CA THR A 204 -18.96 -5.30 -11.54
C THR A 204 -17.83 -4.58 -12.28
N VAL A 205 -17.61 -3.31 -11.99
CA VAL A 205 -16.60 -2.45 -12.63
C VAL A 205 -15.63 -1.82 -11.65
N ASN A 206 -15.87 -1.91 -10.34
CA ASN A 206 -15.04 -1.36 -9.27
C ASN A 206 -14.45 -2.46 -8.38
N GLY A 207 -13.19 -2.31 -8.01
CA GLY A 207 -12.49 -3.21 -7.12
C GLY A 207 -11.15 -3.70 -7.67
N THR A 208 -10.67 -4.81 -7.15
CA THR A 208 -9.40 -5.41 -7.61
C THR A 208 -9.50 -5.85 -9.07
N PHE A 209 -8.66 -5.28 -9.89
CA PHE A 209 -8.54 -5.53 -11.33
C PHE A 209 -7.28 -6.35 -11.60
N LEU A 210 -7.34 -7.21 -12.61
CA LEU A 210 -6.21 -8.05 -13.04
C LEU A 210 -5.82 -7.78 -14.48
N ALA A 211 -4.51 -7.65 -14.71
CA ALA A 211 -3.88 -7.74 -16.03
C ALA A 211 -2.65 -8.66 -15.98
N THR A 212 -2.29 -9.26 -17.10
CA THR A 212 -1.10 -10.13 -17.23
C THR A 212 -0.18 -9.69 -18.35
N SER A 213 1.11 -9.94 -18.18
CA SER A 213 2.16 -9.64 -19.16
C SER A 213 3.25 -10.71 -19.15
N THR A 214 3.98 -10.85 -20.23
CA THR A 214 5.20 -11.67 -20.30
C THR A 214 6.48 -10.83 -20.38
N ASP A 215 6.34 -9.50 -20.52
CA ASP A 215 7.46 -8.59 -20.74
C ASP A 215 7.45 -7.32 -19.85
N LEU A 216 6.41 -7.13 -19.01
CA LEU A 216 6.18 -5.95 -18.18
C LEU A 216 5.82 -4.65 -18.94
N LEU A 217 5.65 -4.73 -20.24
CA LEU A 217 5.40 -3.58 -21.12
C LEU A 217 4.04 -3.68 -21.81
N HIS A 218 3.64 -4.89 -22.21
CA HIS A 218 2.39 -5.16 -22.91
C HIS A 218 1.46 -5.98 -22.02
N TRP A 219 0.27 -5.46 -21.74
CA TRP A 219 -0.64 -6.02 -20.75
C TRP A 219 -1.97 -6.50 -21.37
N LYS A 220 -2.34 -7.73 -21.05
CA LYS A 220 -3.66 -8.30 -21.33
C LYS A 220 -4.57 -8.07 -20.13
N LYS A 221 -5.65 -7.31 -20.30
CA LYS A 221 -6.67 -7.08 -19.27
C LYS A 221 -7.54 -8.31 -19.08
N HIS A 222 -7.80 -8.69 -17.83
CA HIS A 222 -8.74 -9.75 -17.45
C HIS A 222 -10.03 -9.16 -16.83
N GLY A 223 -9.98 -7.96 -16.28
CA GLY A 223 -11.12 -7.27 -15.66
C GLY A 223 -11.12 -7.39 -14.14
N ILE A 224 -12.29 -7.18 -13.55
CA ILE A 224 -12.48 -7.24 -12.10
C ILE A 224 -12.39 -8.68 -11.61
N VAL A 225 -11.59 -8.90 -10.57
CA VAL A 225 -11.31 -10.24 -10.00
C VAL A 225 -12.50 -10.80 -9.22
N PHE A 226 -13.28 -9.92 -8.55
CA PHE A 226 -14.43 -10.30 -7.73
C PHE A 226 -15.71 -9.62 -8.24
N PRO A 227 -16.19 -9.96 -9.44
CA PRO A 227 -17.36 -9.30 -10.02
C PRO A 227 -18.63 -9.63 -9.22
N GLY A 228 -19.39 -8.57 -8.89
CA GLY A 228 -20.63 -8.73 -8.13
C GLY A 228 -20.44 -9.03 -6.64
N ALA A 229 -19.26 -8.82 -6.10
CA ALA A 229 -19.03 -8.90 -4.66
C ALA A 229 -19.96 -7.93 -3.91
N THR A 230 -20.42 -8.33 -2.73
CA THR A 230 -21.29 -7.49 -1.88
C THR A 230 -20.53 -6.36 -1.18
N ARG A 231 -19.21 -6.42 -1.23
CA ARG A 231 -18.27 -5.43 -0.65
C ARG A 231 -17.18 -5.12 -1.68
N THR A 232 -16.68 -3.91 -1.66
CA THR A 232 -15.55 -3.54 -2.50
C THR A 232 -14.30 -4.30 -2.06
N HIS A 233 -13.78 -5.16 -2.93
CA HIS A 233 -12.50 -5.83 -2.74
C HIS A 233 -11.42 -4.95 -3.36
N ARG A 234 -10.58 -4.35 -2.52
CA ARG A 234 -9.51 -3.45 -2.96
C ARG A 234 -8.19 -3.76 -2.24
N ASN A 235 -7.11 -3.28 -2.82
CA ASN A 235 -5.76 -3.47 -2.31
C ASN A 235 -5.43 -4.95 -2.07
N GLY A 236 -5.77 -5.79 -3.06
CA GLY A 236 -5.42 -7.20 -3.02
C GLY A 236 -3.92 -7.41 -3.20
N VAL A 237 -3.26 -8.00 -2.20
CA VAL A 237 -1.81 -8.28 -2.23
C VAL A 237 -1.57 -9.79 -2.22
N VAL A 238 -0.95 -10.27 -3.29
CA VAL A 238 -0.67 -11.71 -3.45
C VAL A 238 0.58 -12.10 -2.68
N LEU A 239 0.50 -13.23 -1.98
CA LEU A 239 1.63 -13.80 -1.25
C LEU A 239 2.75 -14.21 -2.22
N HIS A 240 3.96 -13.71 -1.99
CA HIS A 240 5.11 -13.95 -2.85
C HIS A 240 6.42 -14.17 -2.05
N ASP A 241 7.44 -14.65 -2.72
CA ASP A 241 8.79 -14.78 -2.17
C ASP A 241 9.59 -13.44 -2.22
N PRO A 242 10.79 -13.38 -1.66
CA PRO A 242 11.65 -12.19 -1.70
C PRO A 242 12.01 -11.64 -3.08
N GLN A 243 11.82 -12.41 -4.14
CA GLN A 243 12.04 -12.04 -5.54
C GLN A 243 10.74 -11.73 -6.28
N ASN A 244 9.65 -11.50 -5.53
CA ASN A 244 8.31 -11.19 -6.06
C ASN A 244 7.69 -12.32 -6.92
N LYS A 245 8.09 -13.59 -6.67
CA LYS A 245 7.45 -14.73 -7.28
C LYS A 245 6.29 -15.20 -6.42
N ALA A 246 5.11 -15.34 -7.02
CA ALA A 246 3.94 -15.86 -6.30
C ALA A 246 4.20 -17.27 -5.75
N VAL A 247 3.82 -17.49 -4.50
CA VAL A 247 4.01 -18.79 -3.81
C VAL A 247 2.68 -19.40 -3.43
N LYS A 248 2.65 -20.73 -3.36
CA LYS A 248 1.50 -21.49 -2.88
C LYS A 248 1.70 -21.95 -1.45
N VAL A 249 0.66 -21.86 -0.66
CA VAL A 249 0.54 -22.46 0.67
C VAL A 249 -0.59 -23.48 0.58
N ASP A 250 -0.32 -24.73 0.97
CA ASP A 250 -1.26 -25.85 0.84
C ASP A 250 -1.87 -25.99 -0.57
N GLY A 251 -1.05 -25.75 -1.59
CA GLY A 251 -1.45 -25.85 -2.99
C GLY A 251 -2.21 -24.66 -3.56
N LYS A 252 -2.53 -23.65 -2.77
CA LYS A 252 -3.27 -22.44 -3.19
C LYS A 252 -2.40 -21.19 -3.15
N PHE A 253 -2.62 -20.26 -4.08
CA PHE A 253 -2.17 -18.89 -3.94
C PHE A 253 -3.08 -18.17 -2.95
N ILE A 254 -2.50 -17.23 -2.19
CA ILE A 254 -3.21 -16.43 -1.19
C ILE A 254 -3.13 -14.97 -1.57
N MET A 255 -4.25 -14.26 -1.41
CA MET A 255 -4.33 -12.80 -1.52
C MET A 255 -4.94 -12.24 -0.25
N TYR A 256 -4.21 -11.33 0.41
CA TYR A 256 -4.76 -10.51 1.48
C TYR A 256 -5.45 -9.29 0.88
N ILE A 257 -6.63 -8.97 1.36
CA ILE A 257 -7.46 -7.89 0.85
C ILE A 257 -7.84 -7.00 2.03
N ASN A 258 -8.05 -5.72 1.80
CA ASN A 258 -8.47 -4.80 2.86
C ASN A 258 -9.74 -5.29 3.57
N ASP A 259 -9.95 -4.80 4.77
CA ASP A 259 -11.16 -5.03 5.59
C ASP A 259 -11.36 -6.48 6.05
N GLY A 260 -10.27 -7.20 6.27
CA GLY A 260 -10.33 -8.56 6.80
C GLY A 260 -10.90 -9.57 5.83
N LEU A 261 -10.54 -9.44 4.56
CA LEU A 261 -10.78 -10.43 3.54
C LEU A 261 -9.48 -11.13 3.17
N ILE A 262 -9.58 -12.44 2.90
CA ILE A 262 -8.51 -13.24 2.31
C ILE A 262 -9.10 -14.01 1.13
N ALA A 263 -8.34 -14.22 0.08
CA ALA A 263 -8.78 -15.01 -1.06
C ALA A 263 -7.76 -16.06 -1.46
N TYR A 264 -8.27 -17.15 -2.02
CA TYR A 264 -7.50 -18.29 -2.47
C TYR A 264 -7.72 -18.53 -3.97
N SER A 265 -6.66 -18.99 -4.66
CA SER A 265 -6.68 -19.28 -6.08
C SER A 265 -5.83 -20.48 -6.44
N ASP A 266 -6.20 -21.20 -7.48
CA ASP A 266 -5.36 -22.25 -8.08
C ASP A 266 -4.42 -21.72 -9.17
N ASP A 267 -4.80 -20.60 -9.83
CA ASP A 267 -4.23 -20.14 -11.09
C ASP A 267 -3.89 -18.64 -11.18
N LEU A 268 -4.07 -17.88 -10.08
CA LEU A 268 -3.89 -16.41 -10.01
C LEU A 268 -4.92 -15.59 -10.82
N ILE A 269 -5.87 -16.23 -11.46
CA ILE A 269 -6.91 -15.57 -12.26
C ILE A 269 -8.27 -15.65 -11.58
N HIS A 270 -8.64 -16.84 -11.12
CA HIS A 270 -9.92 -17.09 -10.47
C HIS A 270 -9.72 -17.19 -8.96
N TRP A 271 -10.41 -16.34 -8.22
CA TRP A 271 -10.23 -16.17 -6.78
C TRP A 271 -11.55 -16.37 -6.02
N GLU A 272 -11.47 -17.05 -4.89
CA GLU A 272 -12.56 -17.18 -3.94
C GLU A 272 -12.18 -16.44 -2.65
N SER A 273 -13.00 -15.45 -2.26
CA SER A 273 -12.74 -14.63 -1.07
C SER A 273 -13.54 -15.12 0.14
N HIS A 274 -12.90 -15.00 1.32
CA HIS A 274 -13.45 -15.37 2.61
C HIS A 274 -13.36 -14.18 3.57
N ASP A 275 -14.41 -13.99 4.37
CA ASP A 275 -14.42 -12.99 5.46
C ASP A 275 -13.75 -13.59 6.69
N VAL A 276 -12.61 -13.03 7.09
CA VAL A 276 -11.82 -13.50 8.23
C VAL A 276 -11.72 -12.46 9.36
N ARG A 277 -12.60 -11.45 9.34
CA ARG A 277 -12.57 -10.33 10.30
C ARG A 277 -12.62 -10.74 11.78
N GLU A 278 -13.24 -11.87 12.10
CA GLU A 278 -13.26 -12.36 13.48
C GLU A 278 -11.89 -12.84 13.95
N ARG A 279 -11.03 -13.27 13.04
CA ARG A 279 -9.66 -13.76 13.30
C ARG A 279 -8.63 -12.67 13.07
N TRP A 280 -8.78 -11.94 11.97
CA TRP A 280 -8.00 -10.78 11.60
C TRP A 280 -8.92 -9.72 10.99
N PRO A 281 -9.17 -8.62 11.70
CA PRO A 281 -10.10 -7.58 11.24
C PRO A 281 -9.64 -6.84 9.99
N GLY A 282 -8.46 -7.14 9.51
CA GLY A 282 -7.88 -6.48 8.36
C GLY A 282 -7.00 -5.29 8.73
N GLY A 283 -6.42 -4.74 7.74
CA GLY A 283 -5.60 -3.55 7.70
C GLY A 283 -5.38 -3.23 6.24
N GLU A 284 -4.77 -2.13 5.95
CA GLU A 284 -4.38 -1.80 4.59
C GLU A 284 -3.13 -2.59 4.23
N GLY A 285 -3.32 -3.79 3.69
CA GLY A 285 -2.24 -4.64 3.23
C GLY A 285 -1.55 -4.01 2.02
N CYS A 286 -0.23 -3.94 2.06
CA CYS A 286 0.56 -3.37 1.00
C CYS A 286 1.41 -4.41 0.28
N LEU A 287 1.82 -5.47 1.00
CA LEU A 287 2.61 -6.57 0.48
C LEU A 287 2.55 -7.75 1.44
N ALA A 288 2.45 -8.97 0.89
CA ALA A 288 2.49 -10.23 1.64
C ALA A 288 3.71 -11.06 1.23
N LEU A 289 4.60 -11.34 2.17
CA LEU A 289 5.89 -11.96 1.93
C LEU A 289 6.02 -13.30 2.67
N ALA A 290 6.36 -14.34 1.93
CA ALA A 290 6.72 -15.65 2.46
C ALA A 290 8.18 -16.02 2.11
N HIS A 291 8.68 -17.09 2.71
CA HIS A 291 10.02 -17.65 2.41
C HIS A 291 11.18 -16.65 2.50
N TYR A 292 11.03 -15.60 3.32
CA TYR A 292 12.04 -14.54 3.47
C TYR A 292 13.22 -14.96 4.35
N SER A 293 13.08 -16.03 5.12
CA SER A 293 14.11 -16.56 6.01
C SER A 293 14.12 -18.10 5.96
N LYS A 294 15.30 -18.66 5.82
CA LYS A 294 15.49 -20.14 5.86
C LYS A 294 15.20 -20.74 7.24
N ASP A 295 15.45 -19.96 8.29
CA ASP A 295 15.22 -20.38 9.68
C ASP A 295 13.74 -20.27 10.08
N ARG A 296 12.91 -19.64 9.24
CA ARG A 296 11.50 -19.36 9.46
C ARG A 296 10.67 -19.63 8.21
N PRO A 297 10.68 -20.87 7.70
CA PRO A 297 10.08 -21.19 6.39
C PRO A 297 8.54 -21.05 6.38
N GLU A 298 7.92 -21.12 7.55
CA GLU A 298 6.46 -21.00 7.70
C GLU A 298 5.99 -19.57 7.97
N ASP A 299 6.90 -18.63 8.23
CA ASP A 299 6.52 -17.27 8.56
C ASP A 299 6.09 -16.50 7.31
N ILE A 300 4.99 -15.78 7.45
CA ILE A 300 4.47 -14.82 6.47
C ILE A 300 4.47 -13.44 7.11
N ILE A 301 5.05 -12.46 6.45
CA ILE A 301 4.96 -11.06 6.87
C ILE A 301 4.02 -10.32 5.95
N LEU A 302 2.99 -9.70 6.52
CA LEU A 302 2.18 -8.70 5.85
C LEU A 302 2.71 -7.32 6.24
N PHE A 303 3.19 -6.57 5.24
CA PHE A 303 3.45 -5.15 5.40
C PHE A 303 2.13 -4.40 5.30
N THR A 304 1.90 -3.51 6.25
CA THR A 304 0.65 -2.74 6.32
C THR A 304 0.94 -1.26 6.35
N GLY A 305 0.21 -0.50 5.55
CA GLY A 305 0.03 0.93 5.79
C GLY A 305 -1.01 1.13 6.89
N GLY A 306 -0.87 2.16 7.68
CA GLY A 306 -1.87 2.49 8.68
C GLY A 306 -2.09 3.99 8.75
N ASN A 307 -3.33 4.41 8.58
CA ASN A 307 -3.73 5.78 8.87
C ASN A 307 -4.04 5.91 10.34
N HIS A 308 -3.27 6.70 10.97
CA HIS A 308 -3.28 6.83 12.39
C HIS A 308 -3.84 8.13 12.87
N THR A 309 -4.71 8.77 12.25
CA THR A 309 -5.36 10.01 12.70
C THR A 309 -5.71 10.92 11.52
N GLY A 310 -6.20 10.32 10.45
CA GLY A 310 -6.72 11.09 9.34
C GLY A 310 -5.67 11.57 8.32
N HIS A 311 -4.38 11.59 8.65
CA HIS A 311 -3.34 12.06 7.72
C HIS A 311 -1.93 11.49 7.97
N PHE A 312 -1.77 10.60 8.95
CA PHE A 312 -0.49 10.00 9.26
C PHE A 312 -0.46 8.56 8.75
N TYR A 313 0.36 8.29 7.76
CA TYR A 313 0.65 6.94 7.36
C TYR A 313 2.06 6.55 7.78
N ALA A 314 2.19 5.35 8.30
CA ALA A 314 3.45 4.71 8.61
C ALA A 314 3.40 3.25 8.18
N ILE A 315 4.56 2.63 8.04
CA ILE A 315 4.69 1.25 7.57
C ILE A 315 4.86 0.32 8.75
N GLY A 316 3.94 -0.63 8.92
CA GLY A 316 3.98 -1.67 9.95
C GLY A 316 4.19 -3.06 9.38
N GLU A 317 4.51 -4.01 10.26
CA GLU A 317 4.64 -5.43 9.92
C GLU A 317 3.79 -6.29 10.82
N VAL A 318 3.10 -7.26 10.25
CA VAL A 318 2.28 -8.26 10.93
C VAL A 318 2.76 -9.65 10.55
N LEU A 319 3.01 -10.48 11.56
CA LEU A 319 3.44 -11.86 11.38
C LEU A 319 2.24 -12.80 11.34
N PHE A 320 2.18 -13.62 10.30
CA PHE A 320 1.29 -14.78 10.16
C PHE A 320 2.11 -16.06 10.03
N SER A 321 1.43 -17.19 9.88
CA SER A 321 2.05 -18.47 9.57
C SER A 321 1.40 -19.11 8.35
N ALA A 322 2.18 -19.78 7.52
CA ALA A 322 1.66 -20.60 6.43
C ALA A 322 0.73 -21.74 6.90
N THR A 323 0.84 -22.16 8.15
CA THR A 323 -0.09 -23.15 8.75
C THR A 323 -1.42 -22.55 9.19
N ASP A 324 -1.50 -21.22 9.34
CA ASP A 324 -2.72 -20.49 9.64
C ASP A 324 -2.61 -19.04 9.10
N PRO A 325 -2.79 -18.87 7.79
CA PRO A 325 -2.61 -17.56 7.13
C PRO A 325 -3.72 -16.55 7.43
N GLU A 326 -4.78 -16.97 8.10
CA GLU A 326 -5.93 -16.13 8.43
C GLU A 326 -5.83 -15.48 9.81
N LYS A 327 -4.85 -15.90 10.62
CA LYS A 327 -4.72 -15.41 12.00
C LYS A 327 -3.33 -14.85 12.26
N PRO A 328 -3.22 -13.56 12.59
CA PRO A 328 -1.94 -12.96 12.95
C PRO A 328 -1.40 -13.57 14.25
N ARG A 329 -0.09 -13.75 14.30
CA ARG A 329 0.66 -14.28 15.45
C ARG A 329 1.31 -13.18 16.27
N ALA A 330 1.80 -12.14 15.60
CA ALA A 330 2.47 -11.02 16.22
C ALA A 330 2.40 -9.76 15.35
N TRP A 331 2.67 -8.64 15.96
CA TRP A 331 2.80 -7.33 15.29
C TRP A 331 4.08 -6.68 15.71
N LEU A 332 4.69 -5.94 14.80
CA LEU A 332 5.79 -5.07 15.16
C LEU A 332 5.24 -3.93 16.04
N PRO A 333 5.78 -3.71 17.26
CA PRO A 333 5.18 -2.75 18.20
C PRO A 333 5.36 -1.29 17.79
N ARG A 334 6.21 -1.01 16.80
CA ARG A 334 6.39 0.32 16.19
C ARG A 334 6.44 0.19 14.67
N PRO A 335 6.17 1.28 13.93
CA PRO A 335 6.41 1.27 12.48
C PRO A 335 7.86 0.92 12.16
N VAL A 336 8.04 0.12 11.13
CA VAL A 336 9.36 -0.16 10.56
C VAL A 336 9.93 1.08 9.86
N LEU A 337 9.06 1.94 9.38
CA LEU A 337 9.39 3.21 8.75
C LEU A 337 8.26 4.23 8.95
N HIS A 338 8.62 5.47 9.23
CA HIS A 338 7.71 6.60 9.42
C HIS A 338 8.26 7.88 8.78
N ALA A 339 7.42 8.88 8.58
CA ALA A 339 7.82 10.17 8.04
C ALA A 339 8.75 10.93 9.01
N GLU A 340 9.67 11.72 8.46
CA GLU A 340 10.63 12.52 9.22
C GLU A 340 10.55 13.99 8.79
N GLU A 341 10.54 14.91 9.77
CA GLU A 341 10.49 16.37 9.51
C GLU A 341 11.63 16.88 8.62
N LYS A 342 12.80 16.25 8.68
CA LYS A 342 13.95 16.59 7.84
C LYS A 342 13.79 16.20 6.37
N SER A 343 12.73 15.45 6.02
CA SER A 343 12.43 14.98 4.69
C SER A 343 11.21 15.75 4.12
N PRO A 344 11.42 16.88 3.43
CA PRO A 344 10.31 17.72 2.95
C PRO A 344 9.24 16.96 2.17
N TRP A 345 9.67 16.00 1.35
CA TRP A 345 8.80 15.15 0.54
C TRP A 345 7.95 14.14 1.34
N GLU A 346 8.18 14.00 2.63
CA GLU A 346 7.36 13.15 3.52
C GLU A 346 6.36 13.97 4.36
N ILE A 347 6.53 15.29 4.36
CA ILE A 347 5.70 16.22 5.14
C ILE A 347 4.87 17.16 4.25
N GLY A 348 4.64 16.78 3.00
CA GLY A 348 3.79 17.51 2.06
C GLY A 348 4.46 18.67 1.32
N LEU A 349 5.79 18.70 1.32
CA LEU A 349 6.56 19.74 0.65
C LEU A 349 7.35 19.19 -0.55
N GLY A 350 7.57 20.03 -1.55
CA GLY A 350 8.39 19.70 -2.71
C GLY A 350 9.84 19.39 -2.34
N ALA A 351 10.47 18.50 -3.09
CA ALA A 351 11.86 18.08 -2.86
C ALA A 351 12.86 19.22 -3.06
N ASP A 352 12.60 20.10 -4.02
CA ASP A 352 13.48 21.22 -4.36
C ASP A 352 13.15 22.50 -3.58
N PRO A 353 14.18 23.25 -3.09
CA PRO A 353 13.95 24.55 -2.51
C PRO A 353 13.27 25.52 -3.50
N PRO A 354 12.36 26.37 -3.05
CA PRO A 354 12.02 26.69 -1.67
C PRO A 354 11.00 25.75 -0.98
N HIS A 355 10.95 24.48 -1.29
CA HIS A 355 10.08 23.46 -0.65
C HIS A 355 8.61 23.91 -0.58
N LYS A 356 8.02 24.21 -1.72
CA LYS A 356 6.61 24.62 -1.80
C LYS A 356 5.67 23.49 -1.39
N PRO A 357 4.51 23.79 -0.78
CA PRO A 357 3.49 22.78 -0.52
C PRO A 357 3.06 22.07 -1.81
N ILE A 358 3.02 20.74 -1.77
CA ILE A 358 2.60 19.87 -2.87
C ILE A 358 1.47 18.93 -2.46
N SER A 359 1.32 18.70 -1.15
CA SER A 359 0.33 17.80 -0.61
C SER A 359 -0.18 18.27 0.74
N THR A 360 -1.45 18.00 1.01
CA THR A 360 -2.06 18.13 2.33
C THR A 360 -1.81 16.89 3.19
N PHE A 361 -1.37 15.79 2.60
CA PHE A 361 -0.91 14.59 3.31
C PHE A 361 0.45 14.85 3.94
N ARG A 362 0.42 15.26 5.19
CA ARG A 362 1.61 15.52 5.99
C ARG A 362 1.95 14.32 6.85
N ASP A 363 3.24 14.16 7.13
CA ASP A 363 3.75 13.05 7.94
C ASP A 363 3.25 11.70 7.39
N CYS A 364 3.24 11.58 6.06
CA CYS A 364 2.65 10.47 5.34
C CYS A 364 3.71 9.74 4.52
N ILE A 365 3.96 8.49 4.89
CA ILE A 365 4.67 7.55 4.05
C ILE A 365 3.86 6.27 3.92
N PHE A 366 3.77 5.74 2.71
CA PHE A 366 3.00 4.55 2.43
C PHE A 366 3.89 3.50 1.75
N PHE A 367 3.73 2.24 2.14
CA PHE A 367 4.47 1.14 1.55
C PHE A 367 4.06 0.95 0.08
N ASN A 368 5.04 0.79 -0.80
CA ASN A 368 4.78 0.50 -2.20
C ASN A 368 5.29 -0.90 -2.57
N ALA A 369 6.58 -1.13 -2.44
CA ALA A 369 7.21 -2.35 -2.93
C ALA A 369 8.43 -2.76 -2.13
N LEU A 370 8.68 -4.06 -2.08
CA LEU A 370 9.87 -4.65 -1.46
C LEU A 370 10.45 -5.72 -2.36
N THR A 371 11.77 -5.76 -2.48
CA THR A 371 12.48 -6.88 -3.12
C THR A 371 13.82 -7.15 -2.44
N LEU A 372 14.22 -8.40 -2.43
CA LEU A 372 15.56 -8.80 -1.98
C LEU A 372 16.47 -8.93 -3.20
N TYR A 373 17.46 -8.05 -3.30
CA TYR A 373 18.41 -8.07 -4.40
C TYR A 373 19.83 -7.86 -3.90
N ARG A 374 20.72 -8.77 -4.26
CA ARG A 374 22.15 -8.75 -3.89
C ARG A 374 22.38 -8.62 -2.38
N GLY A 375 21.63 -9.41 -1.58
CA GLY A 375 21.77 -9.45 -0.10
C GLY A 375 21.24 -8.21 0.63
N LYS A 376 20.48 -7.38 -0.03
CA LYS A 376 19.89 -6.17 0.52
C LYS A 376 18.40 -6.12 0.21
N TRP A 377 17.60 -5.72 1.19
CA TRP A 377 16.21 -5.35 1.01
C TRP A 377 16.11 -3.95 0.43
N TRP A 378 15.31 -3.81 -0.60
CA TRP A 378 15.00 -2.55 -1.30
C TRP A 378 13.52 -2.28 -1.10
N LEU A 379 13.20 -1.32 -0.22
CA LEU A 379 11.85 -0.90 0.10
C LEU A 379 11.57 0.43 -0.57
N TYR A 380 10.63 0.43 -1.51
CA TYR A 380 10.12 1.66 -2.11
C TYR A 380 8.85 2.08 -1.38
N TYR A 381 8.70 3.37 -1.13
CA TYR A 381 7.57 3.92 -0.41
C TYR A 381 7.13 5.25 -1.00
N GLY A 382 5.83 5.59 -0.83
CA GLY A 382 5.27 6.88 -1.19
C GLY A 382 5.59 7.94 -0.14
N GLY A 383 6.06 9.11 -0.57
CA GLY A 383 6.21 10.28 0.27
C GLY A 383 5.08 11.27 0.00
N SER A 384 4.23 11.53 1.01
CA SER A 384 3.11 12.47 0.98
C SER A 384 2.15 12.30 -0.21
N GLU A 385 1.91 11.03 -0.65
CA GLU A 385 1.09 10.72 -1.83
C GLU A 385 1.60 11.37 -3.14
N TYR A 386 2.86 11.79 -3.19
CA TYR A 386 3.37 12.58 -4.32
C TYR A 386 4.62 11.98 -4.97
N TYR A 387 5.55 11.46 -4.19
CA TYR A 387 6.83 10.93 -4.66
C TYR A 387 6.98 9.46 -4.38
N THR A 388 7.82 8.78 -5.17
CA THR A 388 8.40 7.49 -4.76
C THR A 388 9.76 7.71 -4.12
N CYS A 389 9.95 7.13 -2.96
CA CYS A 389 11.17 7.16 -2.16
C CYS A 389 11.72 5.75 -1.97
N LEU A 390 12.96 5.66 -1.48
CA LEU A 390 13.67 4.41 -1.23
C LEU A 390 14.22 4.35 0.18
N ALA A 391 14.09 3.19 0.81
CA ALA A 391 14.85 2.81 2.00
C ALA A 391 15.46 1.41 1.82
N THR A 392 16.55 1.11 2.48
CA THR A 392 17.22 -0.19 2.35
C THR A 392 17.58 -0.77 3.71
N ALA A 393 17.59 -2.12 3.80
CA ALA A 393 18.07 -2.85 4.95
C ALA A 393 18.98 -4.00 4.51
N ALA A 394 19.92 -4.39 5.36
CA ALA A 394 20.68 -5.61 5.13
C ALA A 394 19.77 -6.82 5.29
N ALA A 395 19.88 -7.82 4.41
CA ALA A 395 19.25 -9.10 4.66
C ALA A 395 19.90 -9.73 5.90
N ARG A 396 19.09 -10.10 6.88
CA ARG A 396 19.57 -10.96 7.96
C ARG A 396 19.67 -12.37 7.38
N VAL A 397 20.88 -12.84 7.18
CA VAL A 397 21.18 -14.18 6.64
C VAL A 397 21.13 -15.18 7.79
#